data_2abf4c5af9d4af61d5a6f5d7e8b36370
#
_entry.id   2abf4c5af9d4af61d5a6f5d7e8b36370
#
_cell.length_a   1.000
_cell.length_b   1.000
_cell.length_c   1.000
_cell.angle_alpha   90.00
_cell.angle_beta   90.00
_cell.angle_gamma   90.00
#
_symmetry.space_group_name_H-M   'P 1'
#
loop_
_entity.id
_entity.type
_entity.pdbx_description
1 polymer ?
#
loop_
_entity_poly.entity_id
_entity_poly.type
_entity_poly.pdbx_seq_one_letter_code
_entity_poly.pdbx_strand_id
1 'polypeptide(L)'
;MAYAFDFVSVLDYTDVLLKGIAVTAQLTLTGGVLGVAVALAGAWAKTQGPAWLRPVVSTYVELIRNTPFLIQLFFIFFGLPSLGVHLPEMVAASLAMVINLGAYGTEIVRAGLAATPRGQFEAGASLAMSPFQVFRHVVLRPALQKIWPALSSQIVIVMLGSAVCSQIAAQDLTYAANFIQGRNFRAFEVYLVSTAIYLLLALVLRQLLRGVGRQLFARRAG
;
A
#
# COMPACT_ATOMS: atom_id res chain seq x y z
N MET A 1 -5.02 5.19 -43.75
CA MET A 1 -6.39 5.20 -43.19
C MET A 1 -6.33 5.83 -41.81
N ALA A 2 -7.26 6.76 -41.46
CA ALA A 2 -7.32 7.33 -40.13
C ALA A 2 -7.85 6.25 -39.16
N TYR A 3 -7.27 6.14 -37.96
CA TYR A 3 -7.74 5.23 -36.92
C TYR A 3 -9.11 5.70 -36.42
N ALA A 4 -10.10 4.83 -36.51
CA ALA A 4 -11.45 5.12 -35.99
C ALA A 4 -11.57 4.61 -34.55
N PHE A 5 -11.78 5.52 -33.60
CA PHE A 5 -11.98 5.18 -32.21
C PHE A 5 -13.31 4.48 -31.99
N ASP A 6 -13.30 3.39 -31.19
CA ASP A 6 -14.48 2.63 -30.81
C ASP A 6 -14.47 2.35 -29.31
N PHE A 7 -15.04 3.27 -28.54
CA PHE A 7 -15.17 3.12 -27.09
C PHE A 7 -16.38 2.26 -26.70
N VAL A 8 -17.35 2.08 -27.60
CA VAL A 8 -18.54 1.25 -27.33
C VAL A 8 -18.12 -0.20 -27.10
N SER A 9 -17.22 -0.70 -27.92
CA SER A 9 -16.68 -2.06 -27.78
C SER A 9 -15.93 -2.32 -26.44
N VAL A 10 -15.55 -1.27 -25.70
CA VAL A 10 -14.98 -1.39 -24.36
C VAL A 10 -16.08 -1.40 -23.31
N LEU A 11 -17.14 -0.60 -23.51
CA LEU A 11 -18.29 -0.51 -22.60
C LEU A 11 -19.12 -1.79 -22.56
N ASP A 12 -19.09 -2.60 -23.63
CA ASP A 12 -19.72 -3.93 -23.67
C ASP A 12 -19.15 -4.89 -22.59
N TYR A 13 -17.97 -4.58 -22.05
CA TYR A 13 -17.31 -5.35 -20.98
C TYR A 13 -17.36 -4.63 -19.61
N THR A 14 -18.38 -3.82 -19.37
CA THR A 14 -18.52 -3.06 -18.10
C THR A 14 -18.52 -3.96 -16.87
N ASP A 15 -19.10 -5.17 -16.95
CA ASP A 15 -19.10 -6.16 -15.87
C ASP A 15 -17.68 -6.63 -15.52
N VAL A 16 -16.82 -6.83 -16.53
CA VAL A 16 -15.41 -7.21 -16.33
C VAL A 16 -14.61 -6.08 -15.70
N LEU A 17 -14.84 -4.84 -16.16
CA LEU A 17 -14.21 -3.65 -15.56
C LEU A 17 -14.61 -3.46 -14.10
N LEU A 18 -15.91 -3.61 -13.78
CA LEU A 18 -16.40 -3.49 -12.41
C LEU A 18 -15.81 -4.54 -11.48
N LYS A 19 -15.67 -5.80 -11.93
CA LYS A 19 -14.97 -6.85 -11.18
C LYS A 19 -13.52 -6.49 -10.96
N GLY A 20 -12.82 -6.02 -11.99
CA GLY A 20 -11.43 -5.56 -11.87
C GLY A 20 -11.26 -4.41 -10.88
N ILE A 21 -12.18 -3.42 -10.88
CA ILE A 21 -12.23 -2.33 -9.91
C ILE A 21 -12.39 -2.87 -8.49
N ALA A 22 -13.32 -3.80 -8.28
CA ALA A 22 -13.58 -4.39 -6.96
C ALA A 22 -12.35 -5.13 -6.43
N VAL A 23 -11.66 -5.91 -7.27
CA VAL A 23 -10.43 -6.62 -6.90
C VAL A 23 -9.30 -5.63 -6.60
N THR A 24 -9.12 -4.58 -7.41
CA THR A 24 -8.15 -3.51 -7.13
C THR A 24 -8.42 -2.84 -5.78
N ALA A 25 -9.69 -2.54 -5.48
CA ALA A 25 -10.08 -1.97 -4.19
C ALA A 25 -9.83 -2.95 -3.03
N GLN A 26 -10.11 -4.23 -3.20
CA GLN A 26 -9.84 -5.27 -2.19
C GLN A 26 -8.34 -5.40 -1.91
N LEU A 27 -7.51 -5.49 -2.94
CA LEU A 27 -6.04 -5.53 -2.81
C LEU A 27 -5.51 -4.27 -2.12
N THR A 28 -6.06 -3.10 -2.47
CA THR A 28 -5.70 -1.82 -1.85
C THR A 28 -6.07 -1.78 -0.37
N LEU A 29 -7.24 -2.27 -0.01
CA LEU A 29 -7.70 -2.30 1.38
C LEU A 29 -6.85 -3.25 2.23
N THR A 30 -6.67 -4.49 1.76
CA THR A 30 -5.86 -5.49 2.47
C THR A 30 -4.39 -5.06 2.57
N GLY A 31 -3.78 -4.69 1.43
CA GLY A 31 -2.41 -4.19 1.39
C GLY A 31 -2.22 -2.92 2.22
N GLY A 32 -3.18 -1.98 2.15
CA GLY A 32 -3.17 -0.73 2.90
C GLY A 32 -3.26 -0.94 4.41
N VAL A 33 -4.27 -1.65 4.87
CA VAL A 33 -4.50 -1.85 6.32
C VAL A 33 -3.38 -2.68 6.96
N LEU A 34 -3.09 -3.85 6.39
CA LEU A 34 -2.07 -4.74 6.95
C LEU A 34 -0.65 -4.19 6.73
N GLY A 35 -0.38 -3.56 5.59
CA GLY A 35 0.91 -2.93 5.32
C GLY A 35 1.20 -1.76 6.27
N VAL A 36 0.20 -0.93 6.61
CA VAL A 36 0.35 0.12 7.62
C VAL A 36 0.59 -0.48 9.01
N ALA A 37 -0.10 -1.57 9.37
CA ALA A 37 0.14 -2.27 10.64
C ALA A 37 1.59 -2.79 10.73
N VAL A 38 2.10 -3.41 9.67
CA VAL A 38 3.51 -3.84 9.57
C VAL A 38 4.46 -2.65 9.65
N ALA A 39 4.14 -1.53 8.97
CA ALA A 39 4.93 -0.31 9.00
C ALA A 39 5.06 0.28 10.42
N LEU A 40 3.97 0.33 11.17
CA LEU A 40 3.97 0.81 12.57
C LEU A 40 4.78 -0.11 13.47
N ALA A 41 4.62 -1.43 13.35
CA ALA A 41 5.38 -2.42 14.09
C ALA A 41 6.89 -2.35 13.76
N GLY A 42 7.23 -2.23 12.47
CA GLY A 42 8.61 -2.09 12.01
C GLY A 42 9.28 -0.81 12.51
N ALA A 43 8.58 0.32 12.45
CA ALA A 43 9.09 1.58 12.97
C ALA A 43 9.29 1.55 14.48
N TRP A 44 8.36 0.94 15.23
CA TRP A 44 8.54 0.72 16.66
C TRP A 44 9.75 -0.18 16.94
N ALA A 45 9.88 -1.30 16.23
CA ALA A 45 11.00 -2.23 16.40
C ALA A 45 12.37 -1.56 16.16
N LYS A 46 12.45 -0.69 15.13
CA LYS A 46 13.69 0.06 14.82
C LYS A 46 14.03 1.13 15.84
N THR A 47 13.04 1.75 16.51
CA THR A 47 13.24 2.91 17.39
C THR A 47 13.22 2.56 18.87
N GLN A 48 12.29 1.73 19.31
CA GLN A 48 12.01 1.41 20.70
C GLN A 48 12.13 -0.07 21.04
N GLY A 49 12.25 -0.92 20.00
CA GLY A 49 12.32 -2.37 20.16
C GLY A 49 13.68 -2.85 20.71
N PRO A 50 13.76 -4.15 21.08
CA PRO A 50 15.00 -4.79 21.47
C PRO A 50 16.09 -4.64 20.41
N ALA A 51 17.34 -4.54 20.86
CA ALA A 51 18.48 -4.25 19.97
C ALA A 51 18.64 -5.25 18.81
N TRP A 52 18.29 -6.52 19.03
CA TRP A 52 18.37 -7.57 18.00
C TRP A 52 17.33 -7.43 16.87
N LEU A 53 16.19 -6.78 17.13
CA LEU A 53 15.17 -6.53 16.08
C LEU A 53 15.60 -5.47 15.08
N ARG A 54 16.42 -4.52 15.46
CA ARG A 54 16.85 -3.40 14.60
C ARG A 54 17.53 -3.88 13.32
N PRO A 55 18.56 -4.75 13.37
CA PRO A 55 19.20 -5.26 12.15
C PRO A 55 18.23 -6.08 11.29
N VAL A 56 17.37 -6.92 11.89
CA VAL A 56 16.40 -7.74 11.16
C VAL A 56 15.44 -6.86 10.35
N VAL A 57 14.81 -5.88 11.01
CA VAL A 57 13.88 -4.97 10.33
C VAL A 57 14.62 -4.07 9.32
N SER A 58 15.85 -3.65 9.60
CA SER A 58 16.65 -2.88 8.65
C SER A 58 16.95 -3.68 7.39
N THR A 59 17.37 -4.92 7.52
CA THR A 59 17.63 -5.83 6.38
C THR A 59 16.34 -6.03 5.55
N TYR A 60 15.20 -6.30 6.20
CA TYR A 60 13.91 -6.42 5.53
C TYR A 60 13.59 -5.15 4.72
N VAL A 61 13.69 -3.98 5.34
CA VAL A 61 13.38 -2.70 4.70
C VAL A 61 14.32 -2.44 3.52
N GLU A 62 15.62 -2.68 3.67
CA GLU A 62 16.60 -2.49 2.60
C GLU A 62 16.39 -3.45 1.44
N LEU A 63 16.14 -4.74 1.70
CA LEU A 63 15.86 -5.71 0.65
C LEU A 63 14.64 -5.33 -0.17
N ILE A 64 13.53 -4.99 0.49
CA ILE A 64 12.27 -4.68 -0.19
C ILE A 64 12.36 -3.35 -0.96
N ARG A 65 13.00 -2.33 -0.39
CA ARG A 65 13.08 -1.00 -1.04
C ARG A 65 14.09 -0.95 -2.18
N ASN A 66 15.05 -1.86 -2.22
CA ASN A 66 16.08 -1.92 -3.26
C ASN A 66 15.84 -3.02 -4.31
N THR A 67 14.66 -3.67 -4.29
CA THR A 67 14.26 -4.65 -5.31
C THR A 67 12.95 -4.26 -5.98
N PRO A 68 12.76 -4.56 -7.28
CA PRO A 68 11.52 -4.25 -7.98
C PRO A 68 10.32 -5.02 -7.40
N PHE A 69 9.17 -4.36 -7.28
CA PHE A 69 7.94 -4.97 -6.76
C PHE A 69 7.53 -6.22 -7.56
N LEU A 70 7.65 -6.19 -8.90
CA LEU A 70 7.36 -7.34 -9.76
C LEU A 70 8.19 -8.58 -9.37
N ILE A 71 9.46 -8.39 -9.08
CA ILE A 71 10.36 -9.50 -8.69
C ILE A 71 9.96 -10.06 -7.32
N GLN A 72 9.59 -9.18 -6.37
CA GLN A 72 9.05 -9.59 -5.05
C GLN A 72 7.79 -10.44 -5.21
N LEU A 73 6.86 -9.99 -6.07
CA LEU A 73 5.62 -10.71 -6.39
C LEU A 73 5.90 -12.09 -6.99
N PHE A 74 6.81 -12.17 -7.97
CA PHE A 74 7.18 -13.42 -8.60
C PHE A 74 7.89 -14.37 -7.62
N PHE A 75 8.75 -13.85 -6.75
CA PHE A 75 9.39 -14.66 -5.71
C PHE A 75 8.35 -15.27 -4.75
N ILE A 76 7.33 -14.50 -4.36
CA ILE A 76 6.25 -14.99 -3.50
C ILE A 76 5.40 -16.02 -4.25
N PHE A 77 5.01 -15.75 -5.49
CA PHE A 77 4.06 -16.59 -6.22
C PHE A 77 4.69 -17.84 -6.84
N PHE A 78 5.89 -17.73 -7.41
CA PHE A 78 6.59 -18.84 -8.06
C PHE A 78 7.69 -19.46 -7.18
N GLY A 79 8.28 -18.68 -6.27
CA GLY A 79 9.37 -19.16 -5.41
C GLY A 79 8.88 -19.97 -4.21
N LEU A 80 7.82 -19.56 -3.51
CA LEU A 80 7.30 -20.30 -2.35
C LEU A 80 6.84 -21.72 -2.66
N PRO A 81 6.24 -22.04 -3.82
CA PRO A 81 5.89 -23.40 -4.19
C PRO A 81 7.08 -24.36 -4.19
N SER A 82 8.30 -23.92 -4.52
CA SER A 82 9.50 -24.75 -4.43
C SER A 82 9.87 -25.16 -2.99
N LEU A 83 9.32 -24.44 -2.00
CA LEU A 83 9.42 -24.74 -0.57
C LEU A 83 8.16 -25.46 -0.02
N GLY A 84 7.24 -25.90 -0.92
CA GLY A 84 6.00 -26.59 -0.56
C GLY A 84 4.84 -25.68 -0.16
N VAL A 85 4.98 -24.34 -0.27
CA VAL A 85 3.94 -23.38 0.10
C VAL A 85 3.26 -22.83 -1.17
N HIS A 86 2.05 -23.29 -1.45
CA HIS A 86 1.25 -22.83 -2.59
C HIS A 86 0.23 -21.79 -2.12
N LEU A 87 0.31 -20.59 -2.67
CA LEU A 87 -0.61 -19.49 -2.37
C LEU A 87 -1.50 -19.21 -3.59
N PRO A 88 -2.83 -19.06 -3.39
CA PRO A 88 -3.69 -18.49 -4.42
C PRO A 88 -3.20 -17.11 -4.84
N GLU A 89 -3.42 -16.73 -6.10
CA GLU A 89 -2.96 -15.48 -6.70
C GLU A 89 -3.35 -14.23 -5.90
N MET A 90 -4.57 -14.18 -5.39
CA MET A 90 -5.06 -13.07 -4.56
C MET A 90 -4.35 -12.96 -3.22
N VAL A 91 -4.00 -14.09 -2.61
CA VAL A 91 -3.26 -14.12 -1.34
C VAL A 91 -1.81 -13.70 -1.57
N ALA A 92 -1.17 -14.22 -2.62
CA ALA A 92 0.20 -13.85 -3.00
C ALA A 92 0.30 -12.36 -3.34
N ALA A 93 -0.65 -11.81 -4.12
CA ALA A 93 -0.75 -10.39 -4.44
C ALA A 93 -0.89 -9.53 -3.18
N SER A 94 -1.86 -9.90 -2.30
CA SER A 94 -2.08 -9.19 -1.03
C SER A 94 -0.83 -9.22 -0.16
N LEU A 95 -0.18 -10.37 -0.01
CA LEU A 95 1.03 -10.52 0.77
C LEU A 95 2.18 -9.66 0.24
N ALA A 96 2.39 -9.66 -1.08
CA ALA A 96 3.40 -8.82 -1.72
C ALA A 96 3.15 -7.32 -1.45
N MET A 97 1.91 -6.87 -1.58
CA MET A 97 1.53 -5.48 -1.30
C MET A 97 1.73 -5.11 0.18
N VAL A 98 1.38 -6.01 1.11
CA VAL A 98 1.59 -5.82 2.57
C VAL A 98 3.09 -5.70 2.88
N ILE A 99 3.90 -6.59 2.34
CA ILE A 99 5.36 -6.59 2.52
C ILE A 99 5.94 -5.29 1.95
N ASN A 100 5.54 -4.89 0.75
CA ASN A 100 6.03 -3.69 0.10
C ASN A 100 5.67 -2.42 0.88
N LEU A 101 4.37 -2.21 1.17
CA LEU A 101 3.93 -1.05 1.94
C LEU A 101 4.52 -1.05 3.35
N GLY A 102 4.63 -2.23 3.98
CA GLY A 102 5.24 -2.39 5.30
C GLY A 102 6.66 -1.84 5.35
N ALA A 103 7.49 -2.16 4.35
CA ALA A 103 8.87 -1.69 4.28
C ALA A 103 8.98 -0.17 4.06
N TYR A 104 8.29 0.35 3.03
CA TYR A 104 8.28 1.78 2.74
C TYR A 104 7.66 2.59 3.88
N GLY A 105 6.53 2.11 4.42
CA GLY A 105 5.83 2.73 5.54
C GLY A 105 6.67 2.74 6.82
N THR A 106 7.46 1.68 7.08
CA THR A 106 8.39 1.64 8.22
C THR A 106 9.33 2.84 8.23
N GLU A 107 9.93 3.18 7.09
CA GLU A 107 10.83 4.33 7.01
C GLU A 107 10.08 5.66 7.09
N ILE A 108 8.89 5.77 6.49
CA ILE A 108 8.05 6.97 6.59
C ILE A 108 7.70 7.23 8.07
N VAL A 109 7.23 6.19 8.79
CA VAL A 109 6.88 6.31 10.21
C VAL A 109 8.11 6.60 11.07
N ARG A 110 9.23 5.91 10.83
CA ARG A 110 10.50 6.16 11.52
C ARG A 110 10.97 7.60 11.37
N ALA A 111 10.87 8.18 10.16
CA ALA A 111 11.22 9.57 9.91
C ALA A 111 10.32 10.53 10.72
N GLY A 112 9.02 10.24 10.83
CA GLY A 112 8.10 11.00 11.67
C GLY A 112 8.45 10.95 13.16
N LEU A 113 8.79 9.76 13.64
CA LEU A 113 9.22 9.56 15.02
C LEU A 113 10.53 10.31 15.31
N ALA A 114 11.50 10.25 14.41
CA ALA A 114 12.77 10.99 14.54
C ALA A 114 12.59 12.51 14.54
N ALA A 115 11.55 13.02 13.88
CA ALA A 115 11.20 14.45 13.88
C ALA A 115 10.38 14.88 15.12
N THR A 116 10.15 13.97 16.08
CA THR A 116 9.43 14.28 17.33
C THR A 116 10.40 14.92 18.34
N PRO A 117 10.04 16.08 18.94
CA PRO A 117 10.89 16.73 19.93
C PRO A 117 11.21 15.82 21.11
N ARG A 118 12.48 15.84 21.57
CA ARG A 118 12.94 15.02 22.71
C ARG A 118 12.13 15.27 23.98
N GLY A 119 11.68 16.49 24.22
CA GLY A 119 10.85 16.84 25.37
C GLY A 119 9.55 16.05 25.49
N GLN A 120 9.00 15.52 24.40
CA GLN A 120 7.82 14.62 24.47
C GLN A 120 8.18 13.25 25.07
N PHE A 121 9.36 12.73 24.76
CA PHE A 121 9.86 11.48 25.35
C PHE A 121 10.19 11.68 26.85
N GLU A 122 10.82 12.80 27.17
CA GLU A 122 11.20 13.18 28.55
C GLU A 122 9.96 13.39 29.43
N ALA A 123 8.93 14.07 28.90
CA ALA A 123 7.66 14.26 29.60
C ALA A 123 6.97 12.91 29.89
N GLY A 124 6.95 11.98 28.94
CA GLY A 124 6.43 10.63 29.18
C GLY A 124 7.23 9.86 30.23
N ALA A 125 8.55 9.95 30.19
CA ALA A 125 9.44 9.33 31.18
C ALA A 125 9.23 9.92 32.59
N SER A 126 9.04 11.24 32.71
CA SER A 126 8.74 11.91 33.97
C SER A 126 7.43 11.46 34.62
N LEU A 127 6.50 10.96 33.82
CA LEU A 127 5.24 10.34 34.27
C LEU A 127 5.39 8.83 34.54
N ALA A 128 6.60 8.31 34.66
CA ALA A 128 6.90 6.88 34.83
C ALA A 128 6.28 5.96 33.77
N MET A 129 6.02 6.48 32.56
CA MET A 129 5.49 5.67 31.47
C MET A 129 6.56 4.74 30.89
N SER A 130 6.19 3.50 30.58
CA SER A 130 7.09 2.58 29.85
C SER A 130 7.38 3.11 28.44
N PRO A 131 8.50 2.71 27.79
CA PRO A 131 8.83 3.12 26.42
C PRO A 131 7.69 2.86 25.42
N PHE A 132 6.96 1.76 25.55
CA PHE A 132 5.81 1.44 24.72
C PHE A 132 4.62 2.39 24.98
N GLN A 133 4.36 2.75 26.24
CA GLN A 133 3.30 3.71 26.60
C GLN A 133 3.62 5.10 26.04
N VAL A 134 4.87 5.57 26.20
CA VAL A 134 5.33 6.84 25.62
C VAL A 134 5.14 6.81 24.10
N PHE A 135 5.60 5.75 23.43
CA PHE A 135 5.42 5.59 22.00
C PHE A 135 3.95 5.67 21.60
N ARG A 136 3.08 4.87 22.21
CA ARG A 136 1.68 4.73 21.83
C ARG A 136 0.84 5.98 22.15
N HIS A 137 1.00 6.57 23.31
CA HIS A 137 0.08 7.59 23.82
C HIS A 137 0.59 9.02 23.64
N VAL A 138 1.93 9.23 23.61
CA VAL A 138 2.52 10.57 23.55
C VAL A 138 3.07 10.88 22.15
N VAL A 139 3.85 9.96 21.58
CA VAL A 139 4.67 10.23 20.39
C VAL A 139 3.98 9.86 19.09
N LEU A 140 3.28 8.73 19.06
CA LEU A 140 2.75 8.16 17.81
C LEU A 140 1.75 9.09 17.11
N ARG A 141 0.81 9.68 17.84
CA ARG A 141 -0.24 10.53 17.26
C ARG A 141 0.31 11.78 16.59
N PRO A 142 1.16 12.62 17.24
CA PRO A 142 1.78 13.78 16.60
C PRO A 142 2.72 13.39 15.44
N ALA A 143 3.46 12.28 15.57
CA ALA A 143 4.30 11.77 14.50
C ALA A 143 3.47 11.38 13.28
N LEU A 144 2.41 10.59 13.47
CA LEU A 144 1.50 10.19 12.39
C LEU A 144 0.85 11.40 11.71
N GLN A 145 0.43 12.41 12.48
CA GLN A 145 -0.14 13.62 11.91
C GLN A 145 0.80 14.31 10.93
N LYS A 146 2.11 14.40 11.28
CA LYS A 146 3.13 15.01 10.40
C LYS A 146 3.38 14.21 9.13
N ILE A 147 3.40 12.88 9.23
CA ILE A 147 3.73 12.01 8.09
C ILE A 147 2.50 11.55 7.31
N TRP A 148 1.27 11.84 7.76
CA TRP A 148 0.05 11.36 7.13
C TRP A 148 -0.02 11.65 5.64
N PRO A 149 0.38 12.83 5.13
CA PRO A 149 0.42 13.08 3.69
C PRO A 149 1.36 12.13 2.94
N ALA A 150 2.55 11.86 3.49
CA ALA A 150 3.53 10.95 2.88
C ALA A 150 3.03 9.49 2.90
N LEU A 151 2.47 9.04 4.03
CA LEU A 151 1.90 7.71 4.18
C LEU A 151 0.69 7.51 3.24
N SER A 152 -0.19 8.51 3.15
CA SER A 152 -1.32 8.50 2.22
C SER A 152 -0.86 8.42 0.76
N SER A 153 0.18 9.16 0.39
CA SER A 153 0.79 9.08 -0.95
C SER A 153 1.34 7.68 -1.23
N GLN A 154 2.00 7.07 -0.25
CA GLN A 154 2.54 5.70 -0.39
C GLN A 154 1.43 4.66 -0.56
N ILE A 155 0.30 4.79 0.14
CA ILE A 155 -0.87 3.90 -0.03
C ILE A 155 -1.42 4.02 -1.47
N VAL A 156 -1.50 5.24 -2.03
CA VAL A 156 -1.93 5.44 -3.42
C VAL A 156 -0.93 4.81 -4.40
N ILE A 157 0.38 4.94 -4.16
CA ILE A 157 1.43 4.30 -4.98
C ILE A 157 1.26 2.78 -4.97
N VAL A 158 1.01 2.19 -3.80
CA VAL A 158 0.80 0.73 -3.67
C VAL A 158 -0.50 0.29 -4.37
N MET A 159 -1.58 1.09 -4.30
CA MET A 159 -2.80 0.85 -5.09
C MET A 159 -2.49 0.82 -6.59
N LEU A 160 -1.77 1.81 -7.12
CA LEU A 160 -1.37 1.82 -8.54
C LEU A 160 -0.44 0.65 -8.87
N GLY A 161 0.40 0.23 -7.92
CA GLY A 161 1.25 -0.95 -8.02
C GLY A 161 0.47 -2.27 -8.11
N SER A 162 -0.81 -2.31 -7.69
CA SER A 162 -1.63 -3.51 -7.85
C SER A 162 -1.76 -3.95 -9.31
N ALA A 163 -1.64 -3.00 -10.26
CA ALA A 163 -1.63 -3.31 -11.69
C ALA A 163 -0.62 -4.40 -12.09
N VAL A 164 0.50 -4.50 -11.36
CA VAL A 164 1.52 -5.53 -11.57
C VAL A 164 1.03 -6.91 -11.15
N CYS A 165 0.05 -7.00 -10.24
CA CYS A 165 -0.49 -8.27 -9.76
C CYS A 165 -1.24 -9.06 -10.87
N SER A 166 -1.67 -8.38 -11.95
CA SER A 166 -2.21 -9.02 -13.15
C SER A 166 -1.24 -10.03 -13.77
N GLN A 167 0.08 -9.87 -13.55
CA GLN A 167 1.12 -10.77 -14.08
C GLN A 167 1.11 -12.17 -13.44
N ILE A 168 0.46 -12.34 -12.29
CA ILE A 168 0.22 -13.63 -11.65
C ILE A 168 -1.28 -14.04 -11.72
N ALA A 169 -2.00 -13.50 -12.71
CA ALA A 169 -3.43 -13.73 -12.93
C ALA A 169 -4.36 -13.22 -11.80
N ALA A 170 -3.92 -12.36 -10.91
CA ALA A 170 -4.84 -11.65 -10.03
C ALA A 170 -5.75 -10.75 -10.87
N GLN A 171 -7.08 -10.96 -10.73
CA GLN A 171 -8.10 -10.38 -11.64
C GLN A 171 -8.41 -8.91 -11.32
N ASP A 172 -7.37 -8.09 -11.20
CA ASP A 172 -7.47 -6.65 -10.97
C ASP A 172 -7.91 -5.89 -12.24
N LEU A 173 -7.96 -4.57 -12.18
CA LEU A 173 -8.36 -3.72 -13.31
C LEU A 173 -7.43 -3.87 -14.52
N THR A 174 -6.12 -4.10 -14.32
CA THR A 174 -5.18 -4.33 -15.43
C THR A 174 -5.40 -5.70 -16.07
N TYR A 175 -5.71 -6.72 -15.28
CA TYR A 175 -6.13 -8.01 -15.81
C TYR A 175 -7.40 -7.86 -16.68
N ALA A 176 -8.41 -7.11 -16.20
CA ALA A 176 -9.61 -6.80 -16.95
C ALA A 176 -9.30 -6.10 -18.28
N ALA A 177 -8.40 -5.10 -18.26
CA ALA A 177 -7.95 -4.41 -19.47
C ALA A 177 -7.29 -5.37 -20.47
N ASN A 178 -6.36 -6.21 -20.01
CA ASN A 178 -5.68 -7.21 -20.86
C ASN A 178 -6.67 -8.22 -21.46
N PHE A 179 -7.64 -8.66 -20.67
CA PHE A 179 -8.69 -9.57 -21.12
C PHE A 179 -9.57 -8.96 -22.23
N ILE A 180 -9.99 -7.70 -22.06
CA ILE A 180 -10.81 -6.97 -23.04
C ILE A 180 -10.02 -6.73 -24.32
N GLN A 181 -8.80 -6.21 -24.19
CA GLN A 181 -7.91 -5.93 -25.32
C GLN A 181 -7.63 -7.20 -26.15
N GLY A 182 -7.43 -8.35 -25.50
CA GLY A 182 -7.23 -9.63 -26.19
C GLY A 182 -8.46 -10.14 -26.97
N ARG A 183 -9.65 -9.54 -26.77
CA ARG A 183 -10.89 -9.90 -27.45
C ARG A 183 -11.35 -8.91 -28.51
N ASN A 184 -11.23 -7.60 -28.21
CA ASN A 184 -11.69 -6.56 -29.14
C ASN A 184 -10.57 -5.95 -29.99
N PHE A 185 -9.29 -6.25 -29.68
CA PHE A 185 -8.09 -5.73 -30.35
C PHE A 185 -7.99 -4.20 -30.35
N ARG A 186 -8.66 -3.51 -29.38
CA ARG A 186 -8.72 -2.07 -29.23
C ARG A 186 -7.83 -1.61 -28.08
N ALA A 187 -6.53 -1.86 -28.20
CA ALA A 187 -5.56 -1.59 -27.12
C ALA A 187 -5.60 -0.14 -26.64
N PHE A 188 -5.66 0.84 -27.57
CA PHE A 188 -5.63 2.25 -27.20
C PHE A 188 -6.85 2.64 -26.34
N GLU A 189 -8.06 2.29 -26.80
CA GLU A 189 -9.31 2.64 -26.11
C GLU A 189 -9.38 1.95 -24.75
N VAL A 190 -9.03 0.66 -24.67
CA VAL A 190 -9.05 -0.11 -23.42
C VAL A 190 -8.11 0.48 -22.38
N TYR A 191 -6.85 0.77 -22.76
CA TYR A 191 -5.89 1.30 -21.81
C TYR A 191 -6.17 2.77 -21.47
N LEU A 192 -6.76 3.56 -22.39
CA LEU A 192 -7.22 4.91 -22.06
C LEU A 192 -8.33 4.90 -21.02
N VAL A 193 -9.36 4.04 -21.20
CA VAL A 193 -10.45 3.86 -20.24
C VAL A 193 -9.92 3.36 -18.89
N SER A 194 -9.04 2.35 -18.91
CA SER A 194 -8.44 1.82 -17.68
C SER A 194 -7.59 2.87 -16.95
N THR A 195 -6.85 3.70 -17.68
CA THR A 195 -6.10 4.81 -17.11
C THR A 195 -7.01 5.83 -16.44
N ALA A 196 -8.14 6.17 -17.08
CA ALA A 196 -9.13 7.07 -16.49
C ALA A 196 -9.74 6.47 -15.20
N ILE A 197 -10.02 5.17 -15.18
CA ILE A 197 -10.54 4.47 -14.00
C ILE A 197 -9.48 4.47 -12.88
N TYR A 198 -8.21 4.14 -13.16
CA TYR A 198 -7.14 4.21 -12.16
C TYR A 198 -6.97 5.62 -11.60
N LEU A 199 -7.05 6.65 -12.45
CA LEU A 199 -7.00 8.04 -12.01
C LEU A 199 -8.16 8.36 -11.05
N LEU A 200 -9.38 7.96 -11.39
CA LEU A 200 -10.54 8.15 -10.52
C LEU A 200 -10.38 7.41 -9.19
N LEU A 201 -9.94 6.15 -9.21
CA LEU A 201 -9.66 5.37 -7.99
C LEU A 201 -8.60 6.06 -7.11
N ALA A 202 -7.52 6.57 -7.72
CA ALA A 202 -6.48 7.30 -7.00
C ALA A 202 -7.01 8.61 -6.36
N LEU A 203 -7.84 9.37 -7.08
CA LEU A 203 -8.45 10.58 -6.57
C LEU A 203 -9.43 10.28 -5.43
N VAL A 204 -10.29 9.27 -5.58
CA VAL A 204 -11.23 8.82 -4.54
C VAL A 204 -10.47 8.36 -3.31
N LEU A 205 -9.48 7.47 -3.46
CA LEU A 205 -8.66 6.99 -2.36
C LEU A 205 -7.95 8.14 -1.63
N ARG A 206 -7.37 9.09 -2.37
CA ARG A 206 -6.75 10.28 -1.79
C ARG A 206 -7.75 11.10 -0.96
N GLN A 207 -8.97 11.29 -1.43
CA GLN A 207 -10.00 12.02 -0.67
C GLN A 207 -10.43 11.25 0.58
N LEU A 208 -10.61 9.93 0.48
CA LEU A 208 -10.90 9.07 1.64
C LEU A 208 -9.80 9.16 2.69
N LEU A 209 -8.53 9.03 2.29
CA LEU A 209 -7.38 9.13 3.20
C LEU A 209 -7.26 10.53 3.84
N ARG A 210 -7.59 11.61 3.10
CA ARG A 210 -7.69 12.95 3.67
C ARG A 210 -8.79 13.04 4.72
N GLY A 211 -9.97 12.46 4.45
CA GLY A 211 -11.08 12.37 5.39
C GLY A 211 -10.67 11.65 6.67
N VAL A 212 -10.07 10.46 6.52
CA VAL A 212 -9.54 9.67 7.65
C VAL A 212 -8.51 10.48 8.46
N GLY A 213 -7.57 11.16 7.79
CA GLY A 213 -6.58 12.00 8.46
C GLY A 213 -7.24 13.14 9.26
N ARG A 214 -8.25 13.81 8.70
CA ARG A 214 -9.00 14.84 9.42
C ARG A 214 -9.67 14.28 10.67
N GLN A 215 -10.33 13.12 10.58
CA GLN A 215 -11.00 12.50 11.73
C GLN A 215 -10.03 12.03 12.81
N LEU A 216 -8.92 11.38 12.40
CA LEU A 216 -7.93 10.84 13.34
C LEU A 216 -7.16 11.94 14.09
N PHE A 217 -6.88 13.06 13.40
CA PHE A 217 -6.01 14.12 13.91
C PHE A 217 -6.74 15.42 14.21
N ALA A 218 -8.08 15.50 14.01
CA ALA A 218 -8.86 16.63 14.48
C ALA A 218 -8.55 16.89 15.96
N ARG A 219 -8.17 18.13 16.31
CA ARG A 219 -8.12 18.54 17.70
C ARG A 219 -9.53 18.36 18.27
N ARG A 220 -9.70 17.50 19.26
CA ARG A 220 -10.85 17.63 20.13
C ARG A 220 -10.71 19.01 20.78
N ALA A 221 -11.53 19.97 20.33
CA ALA A 221 -11.75 21.21 21.05
C ALA A 221 -12.39 20.78 22.39
N GLY A 222 -11.61 20.80 23.45
CA GLY A 222 -12.02 20.71 24.83
C GLY A 222 -11.51 21.94 25.53
#